data_73546955d92b3f58bed9d9b4ea70c0df
#
_entry.id   73546955d92b3f58bed9d9b4ea70c0df
#
_cell.length_a   1.000
_cell.length_b   1.000
_cell.length_c   1.000
_cell.angle_alpha   90.00
_cell.angle_beta   90.00
_cell.angle_gamma   90.00
#
_symmetry.space_group_name_H-M   'P 1'
#
loop_
_entity.id
_entity.type
_entity.pdbx_description
1 polymer ?
#
loop_
_entity_poly.entity_id
_entity_poly.type
_entity_poly.pdbx_seq_one_letter_code
_entity_poly.pdbx_strand_id
1 'polypeptide(L)'
;MSFLEKFNKSIFILIVQKNNLICLFITSVIFFLDRISKIKIINHQIENNSIYINDFINIDLAWNTGIGFGLLSFSSNFFYNTVTVIICLVIFFIIYLIMTLKLIDKILFSLVLGGALGNFYDRLIYFAVPDFIDIHYQSFHWFTFNIADIFITLGIMMILTKDLFFNNDKNS
;
A
#
# COMPACT_ATOMS: atom_id res chain seq x y z
N MET A 1 -20.30 24.35 -25.53
CA MET A 1 -19.66 23.53 -24.45
C MET A 1 -18.30 24.12 -24.18
N SER A 2 -18.07 24.60 -22.95
CA SER A 2 -16.80 25.22 -22.58
C SER A 2 -15.65 24.20 -22.58
N PHE A 3 -14.39 24.67 -22.63
CA PHE A 3 -13.21 23.81 -22.52
C PHE A 3 -13.25 22.95 -21.23
N LEU A 4 -13.67 23.55 -20.11
CA LEU A 4 -13.82 22.86 -18.83
C LEU A 4 -14.90 21.77 -18.86
N GLU A 5 -16.02 21.98 -19.54
CA GLU A 5 -17.06 20.95 -19.68
C GLU A 5 -16.59 19.76 -20.52
N LYS A 6 -15.84 20.00 -21.61
CA LYS A 6 -15.24 18.92 -22.41
C LYS A 6 -14.20 18.14 -21.61
N PHE A 7 -13.35 18.84 -20.86
CA PHE A 7 -12.31 18.24 -20.02
C PHE A 7 -12.93 17.37 -18.91
N ASN A 8 -13.90 17.89 -18.16
CA ASN A 8 -14.62 17.13 -17.13
C ASN A 8 -15.34 15.91 -17.69
N LYS A 9 -15.99 16.04 -18.87
CA LYS A 9 -16.66 14.91 -19.53
C LYS A 9 -15.67 13.83 -19.96
N SER A 10 -14.50 14.19 -20.49
CA SER A 10 -13.49 13.23 -20.92
C SER A 10 -12.88 12.49 -19.73
N ILE A 11 -12.59 13.16 -18.61
CA ILE A 11 -12.13 12.55 -17.37
C ILE A 11 -13.18 11.60 -16.81
N PHE A 12 -14.44 12.05 -16.76
CA PHE A 12 -15.53 11.20 -16.27
C PHE A 12 -15.67 9.92 -17.08
N ILE A 13 -15.66 10.00 -18.42
CA ILE A 13 -15.72 8.85 -19.31
C ILE A 13 -14.54 7.89 -19.04
N LEU A 14 -13.35 8.43 -18.83
CA LEU A 14 -12.16 7.65 -18.57
C LEU A 14 -12.26 6.89 -17.24
N ILE A 15 -12.74 7.54 -16.17
CA ILE A 15 -12.93 6.92 -14.86
C ILE A 15 -13.98 5.80 -14.91
N VAL A 16 -15.08 6.01 -15.63
CA VAL A 16 -16.23 5.09 -15.70
C VAL A 16 -15.99 3.89 -16.65
N GLN A 17 -14.85 3.83 -17.34
CA GLN A 17 -14.50 2.62 -18.08
C GLN A 17 -14.48 1.40 -17.15
N LYS A 18 -15.10 0.29 -17.57
CA LYS A 18 -15.23 -0.96 -16.80
C LYS A 18 -13.92 -1.40 -16.13
N ASN A 19 -12.82 -1.34 -16.87
CA ASN A 19 -11.50 -1.75 -16.37
C ASN A 19 -11.01 -0.86 -15.24
N ASN A 20 -11.25 0.46 -15.31
CA ASN A 20 -10.85 1.41 -14.28
C ASN A 20 -11.75 1.29 -13.04
N LEU A 21 -13.04 0.94 -13.22
CA LEU A 21 -13.93 0.64 -12.09
C LEU A 21 -13.50 -0.63 -11.34
N ILE A 22 -13.03 -1.67 -12.05
CA ILE A 22 -12.45 -2.87 -11.43
C ILE A 22 -11.21 -2.47 -10.59
N CYS A 23 -10.32 -1.67 -11.15
CA CYS A 23 -9.13 -1.20 -10.44
C CYS A 23 -9.48 -0.38 -9.20
N LEU A 24 -10.45 0.54 -9.32
CA LEU A 24 -10.94 1.32 -8.18
C LEU A 24 -11.54 0.42 -7.10
N PHE A 25 -12.31 -0.59 -7.47
CA PHE A 25 -12.87 -1.55 -6.54
C PHE A 25 -11.77 -2.32 -5.79
N ILE A 26 -10.77 -2.88 -6.50
CA ILE A 26 -9.64 -3.59 -5.89
C ILE A 26 -8.87 -2.68 -4.92
N THR A 27 -8.50 -1.48 -5.36
CA THR A 27 -7.82 -0.48 -4.54
C THR A 27 -8.60 -0.17 -3.26
N SER A 28 -9.93 0.05 -3.40
CA SER A 28 -10.81 0.35 -2.26
C SER A 28 -10.89 -0.82 -1.28
N VAL A 29 -11.07 -2.05 -1.78
CA VAL A 29 -11.14 -3.24 -0.92
C VAL A 29 -9.86 -3.38 -0.09
N ILE A 30 -8.68 -3.26 -0.71
CA ILE A 30 -7.40 -3.38 -0.01
C ILE A 30 -7.23 -2.27 1.01
N PHE A 31 -7.52 -1.02 0.63
CA PHE A 31 -7.47 0.12 1.54
C PHE A 31 -8.34 -0.11 2.79
N PHE A 32 -9.60 -0.54 2.61
CA PHE A 32 -10.50 -0.78 3.73
C PHE A 32 -10.10 -2.00 4.56
N LEU A 33 -9.60 -3.07 3.96
CA LEU A 33 -9.07 -4.22 4.71
C LEU A 33 -7.91 -3.80 5.61
N ASP A 34 -6.96 -3.02 5.08
CA ASP A 34 -5.86 -2.47 5.85
C ASP A 34 -6.36 -1.56 6.98
N ARG A 35 -7.25 -0.61 6.69
CA ARG A 35 -7.81 0.30 7.70
C ARG A 35 -8.55 -0.43 8.82
N ILE A 36 -9.40 -1.40 8.48
CA ILE A 36 -10.18 -2.16 9.46
C ILE A 36 -9.25 -2.99 10.35
N SER A 37 -8.23 -3.64 9.78
CA SER A 37 -7.27 -4.42 10.57
C SER A 37 -6.49 -3.53 11.53
N LYS A 38 -5.95 -2.40 11.08
CA LYS A 38 -5.21 -1.44 11.91
C LYS A 38 -6.05 -0.88 13.05
N ILE A 39 -7.28 -0.43 12.77
CA ILE A 39 -8.19 0.08 13.81
C ILE A 39 -8.46 -0.98 14.87
N LYS A 40 -8.72 -2.23 14.46
CA LYS A 40 -8.96 -3.33 15.41
C LYS A 40 -7.77 -3.58 16.32
N ILE A 41 -6.55 -3.58 15.77
CA ILE A 41 -5.33 -3.82 16.54
C ILE A 41 -5.01 -2.64 17.45
N ILE A 42 -5.11 -1.40 16.98
CA ILE A 42 -4.92 -0.21 17.80
C ILE A 42 -5.86 -0.24 19.01
N ASN A 43 -7.16 -0.49 18.79
CA ASN A 43 -8.15 -0.55 19.86
C ASN A 43 -7.88 -1.72 20.83
N HIS A 44 -7.47 -2.88 20.32
CA HIS A 44 -7.16 -4.04 21.15
C HIS A 44 -5.97 -3.77 22.09
N GLN A 45 -4.89 -3.16 21.58
CA GLN A 45 -3.70 -2.94 22.40
C GLN A 45 -3.77 -1.75 23.35
N ILE A 46 -4.78 -0.90 23.27
CA ILE A 46 -5.06 0.09 24.31
C ILE A 46 -5.44 -0.61 25.64
N GLU A 47 -6.11 -1.76 25.57
CA GLU A 47 -6.66 -2.47 26.72
C GLU A 47 -5.94 -3.77 27.04
N ASN A 48 -5.18 -4.34 26.09
CA ASN A 48 -4.61 -5.68 26.18
C ASN A 48 -3.15 -5.70 25.70
N ASN A 49 -2.43 -6.75 26.12
CA ASN A 49 -1.07 -7.02 25.64
C ASN A 49 -1.07 -7.60 24.21
N SER A 50 0.15 -7.84 23.68
CA SER A 50 0.33 -8.55 22.41
C SER A 50 -0.39 -9.89 22.36
N ILE A 51 -0.85 -10.30 21.17
CA ILE A 51 -1.52 -11.59 20.95
C ILE A 51 -0.49 -12.59 20.43
N TYR A 52 -0.21 -13.63 21.22
CA TYR A 52 0.61 -14.75 20.79
C TYR A 52 -0.19 -15.62 19.81
N ILE A 53 0.37 -15.90 18.63
CA ILE A 53 -0.20 -16.83 17.65
C ILE A 53 0.58 -18.14 17.63
N ASN A 54 1.89 -18.08 17.42
CA ASN A 54 2.79 -19.24 17.45
C ASN A 54 4.25 -18.78 17.62
N ASP A 55 5.21 -19.71 17.61
CA ASP A 55 6.63 -19.45 17.82
C ASP A 55 7.31 -18.61 16.73
N PHE A 56 6.59 -18.24 15.68
CA PHE A 56 7.10 -17.46 14.54
C PHE A 56 6.34 -16.17 14.29
N ILE A 57 5.11 -16.04 14.78
CA ILE A 57 4.23 -14.91 14.50
C ILE A 57 3.50 -14.48 15.76
N ASN A 58 3.59 -13.20 16.08
CA ASN A 58 2.77 -12.51 17.06
C ASN A 58 1.99 -11.37 16.41
N ILE A 59 0.94 -10.92 17.08
CA ILE A 59 0.31 -9.64 16.76
C ILE A 59 0.72 -8.65 17.85
N ASP A 60 1.60 -7.74 17.49
CA ASP A 60 2.14 -6.72 18.39
C ASP A 60 2.29 -5.38 17.68
N LEU A 61 1.67 -4.32 18.22
CA LEU A 61 1.62 -3.01 17.55
C LEU A 61 2.94 -2.27 17.69
N ALA A 62 3.56 -1.99 16.57
CA ALA A 62 4.72 -1.11 16.45
C ALA A 62 4.37 0.12 15.61
N TRP A 63 4.65 1.31 16.14
CA TRP A 63 4.48 2.56 15.38
C TRP A 63 5.71 2.85 14.54
N ASN A 64 5.62 2.58 13.23
CA ASN A 64 6.70 2.75 12.29
C ASN A 64 6.77 4.19 11.77
N THR A 65 7.79 4.93 12.20
CA THR A 65 8.09 6.30 11.73
C THR A 65 9.07 6.35 10.56
N GLY A 66 9.55 5.18 10.10
CA GLY A 66 10.52 5.05 9.01
C GLY A 66 9.89 4.71 7.66
N ILE A 67 10.69 4.04 6.83
CA ILE A 67 10.25 3.37 5.60
C ILE A 67 9.82 1.94 5.97
N GLY A 68 9.07 1.25 5.11
CA GLY A 68 8.55 -0.08 5.37
C GLY A 68 9.53 -1.03 6.09
N PHE A 69 9.00 -1.94 6.89
CA PHE A 69 9.75 -2.88 7.75
C PHE A 69 10.61 -2.23 8.85
N GLY A 70 10.26 -1.02 9.31
CA GLY A 70 11.00 -0.30 10.35
C GLY A 70 12.39 0.20 9.93
N LEU A 71 12.73 0.11 8.64
CA LEU A 71 13.98 0.63 8.11
C LEU A 71 13.99 2.16 8.16
N LEU A 72 15.15 2.73 8.56
CA LEU A 72 15.37 4.17 8.60
C LEU A 72 14.33 4.92 9.45
N SER A 73 14.21 4.56 10.74
CA SER A 73 13.44 5.38 11.68
C SER A 73 14.10 6.75 11.84
N PHE A 74 13.41 7.80 11.44
CA PHE A 74 13.96 9.17 11.49
C PHE A 74 13.46 9.90 12.73
N SER A 75 14.39 10.48 13.47
CA SER A 75 14.10 11.32 14.63
C SER A 75 13.71 12.76 14.24
N SER A 76 13.85 13.16 12.98
CA SER A 76 13.55 14.52 12.54
C SER A 76 12.30 14.59 11.65
N ASN A 77 11.43 15.54 11.94
CA ASN A 77 10.21 15.82 11.15
C ASN A 77 10.52 16.09 9.67
N PHE A 78 11.69 16.61 9.35
CA PHE A 78 12.08 16.91 7.96
C PHE A 78 12.19 15.64 7.11
N PHE A 79 12.91 14.63 7.58
CA PHE A 79 13.04 13.35 6.84
C PHE A 79 11.72 12.62 6.71
N TYR A 80 10.93 12.56 7.78
CA TYR A 80 9.61 11.97 7.75
C TYR A 80 8.70 12.63 6.69
N ASN A 81 8.65 13.95 6.68
CA ASN A 81 7.86 14.70 5.69
C ASN A 81 8.38 14.50 4.26
N THR A 82 9.70 14.44 4.07
CA THR A 82 10.30 14.18 2.76
C THR A 82 9.87 12.80 2.22
N VAL A 83 9.94 11.76 3.05
CA VAL A 83 9.48 10.42 2.68
C VAL A 83 7.98 10.42 2.35
N THR A 84 7.17 11.11 3.14
CA THR A 84 5.72 11.20 2.91
C THR A 84 5.41 11.89 1.58
N VAL A 85 6.14 12.94 1.21
CA VAL A 85 6.01 13.63 -0.09
C VAL A 85 6.41 12.69 -1.23
N ILE A 86 7.51 11.95 -1.09
CA ILE A 86 7.95 10.97 -2.11
C ILE A 86 6.87 9.90 -2.31
N ILE A 87 6.30 9.35 -1.23
CA ILE A 87 5.21 8.37 -1.31
C ILE A 87 3.99 8.98 -2.04
N CYS A 88 3.66 10.23 -1.77
CA CYS A 88 2.59 10.94 -2.47
C CYS A 88 2.84 11.00 -3.98
N LEU A 89 4.05 11.36 -4.41
CA LEU A 89 4.43 11.40 -5.82
C LEU A 89 4.38 10.02 -6.47
N VAL A 90 4.82 8.97 -5.76
CA VAL A 90 4.74 7.57 -6.22
C VAL A 90 3.27 7.15 -6.40
N ILE A 91 2.37 7.53 -5.49
CA ILE A 91 0.93 7.26 -5.61
C ILE A 91 0.37 7.90 -6.89
N PHE A 92 0.66 9.17 -7.16
CA PHE A 92 0.23 9.82 -8.40
C PHE A 92 0.79 9.13 -9.66
N PHE A 93 2.04 8.70 -9.60
CA PHE A 93 2.64 7.94 -10.70
C PHE A 93 1.94 6.58 -10.92
N ILE A 94 1.62 5.85 -9.86
CA ILE A 94 0.87 4.58 -9.95
C ILE A 94 -0.53 4.82 -10.53
N ILE A 95 -1.23 5.87 -10.12
CA ILE A 95 -2.53 6.25 -10.69
C ILE A 95 -2.39 6.50 -12.21
N TYR A 96 -1.37 7.24 -12.63
CA TYR A 96 -1.09 7.46 -14.05
C TYR A 96 -0.87 6.14 -14.80
N LEU A 97 -0.11 5.20 -14.25
CA LEU A 97 0.11 3.86 -14.84
C LEU A 97 -1.21 3.09 -14.95
N ILE A 98 -2.05 3.09 -13.92
CA ILE A 98 -3.37 2.44 -13.95
C ILE A 98 -4.25 3.03 -15.06
N MET A 99 -4.16 4.33 -15.32
CA MET A 99 -4.97 4.96 -16.37
C MET A 99 -4.48 4.61 -17.79
N THR A 100 -3.21 4.26 -17.98
CA THR A 100 -2.58 4.10 -19.31
C THR A 100 -2.29 2.65 -19.71
N LEU A 101 -2.08 1.75 -18.74
CA LEU A 101 -1.65 0.37 -19.00
C LEU A 101 -2.79 -0.57 -19.44
N LYS A 102 -2.46 -1.83 -19.76
CA LYS A 102 -3.40 -2.90 -20.05
C LYS A 102 -4.02 -3.46 -18.77
N LEU A 103 -5.16 -4.14 -18.86
CA LEU A 103 -5.96 -4.58 -17.72
C LEU A 103 -5.16 -5.37 -16.67
N ILE A 104 -4.32 -6.32 -17.07
CA ILE A 104 -3.53 -7.14 -16.13
C ILE A 104 -2.61 -6.23 -15.31
N ASP A 105 -1.86 -5.33 -15.97
CA ASP A 105 -0.97 -4.40 -15.29
C ASP A 105 -1.73 -3.44 -14.38
N LYS A 106 -2.88 -2.93 -14.85
CA LYS A 106 -3.77 -2.11 -14.03
C LYS A 106 -4.17 -2.81 -12.74
N ILE A 107 -4.54 -4.09 -12.80
CA ILE A 107 -4.92 -4.88 -11.63
C ILE A 107 -3.73 -5.01 -10.67
N LEU A 108 -2.54 -5.35 -11.17
CA LEU A 108 -1.35 -5.49 -10.34
C LEU A 108 -0.96 -4.16 -9.66
N PHE A 109 -0.97 -3.06 -10.41
CA PHE A 109 -0.75 -1.73 -9.83
C PHE A 109 -1.85 -1.29 -8.87
N SER A 110 -3.07 -1.79 -9.02
CA SER A 110 -4.17 -1.50 -8.08
C SER A 110 -3.97 -2.19 -6.73
N LEU A 111 -3.32 -3.37 -6.69
CA LEU A 111 -2.90 -4.00 -5.42
C LEU A 111 -1.91 -3.09 -4.68
N VAL A 112 -0.87 -2.63 -5.40
CA VAL A 112 0.14 -1.73 -4.84
C VAL A 112 -0.50 -0.41 -4.38
N LEU A 113 -1.39 0.16 -5.20
CA LEU A 113 -2.05 1.43 -4.88
C LEU A 113 -2.90 1.34 -3.62
N GLY A 114 -3.66 0.25 -3.45
CA GLY A 114 -4.51 0.05 -2.26
C GLY A 114 -3.70 0.05 -0.97
N GLY A 115 -2.59 -0.71 -0.94
CA GLY A 115 -1.67 -0.72 0.20
C GLY A 115 -0.96 0.63 0.40
N ALA A 116 -0.44 1.22 -0.69
CA ALA A 116 0.23 2.52 -0.61
C ALA A 116 -0.68 3.63 -0.04
N LEU A 117 -1.95 3.65 -0.44
CA LEU A 117 -2.94 4.58 0.12
C LEU A 117 -3.21 4.34 1.60
N GLY A 118 -3.26 3.06 2.05
CA GLY A 118 -3.41 2.72 3.46
C GLY A 118 -2.28 3.29 4.31
N ASN A 119 -1.03 2.99 3.94
CA ASN A 119 0.14 3.50 4.65
C ASN A 119 0.32 5.02 4.51
N PHE A 120 -0.08 5.61 3.39
CA PHE A 120 -0.06 7.06 3.21
C PHE A 120 -1.08 7.76 4.12
N TYR A 121 -2.29 7.23 4.22
CA TYR A 121 -3.31 7.72 5.15
C TYR A 121 -2.79 7.75 6.60
N ASP A 122 -2.15 6.65 7.05
CA ASP A 122 -1.60 6.59 8.41
C ASP A 122 -0.55 7.66 8.66
N ARG A 123 0.33 7.87 7.69
CA ARG A 123 1.37 8.92 7.78
C ARG A 123 0.80 10.31 7.92
N LEU A 124 -0.34 10.59 7.29
CA LEU A 124 -1.01 11.89 7.40
C LEU A 124 -1.73 12.07 8.73
N ILE A 125 -2.31 11.00 9.29
CA ILE A 125 -3.17 11.08 10.47
C ILE A 125 -2.40 10.83 11.77
N TYR A 126 -1.53 9.82 11.79
CA TYR A 126 -0.83 9.38 13.00
C TYR A 126 0.65 9.79 13.03
N PHE A 127 1.19 10.34 11.95
CA PHE A 127 2.63 10.60 11.78
C PHE A 127 3.49 9.35 11.98
N ALA A 128 2.90 8.18 11.81
CA ALA A 128 3.52 6.87 11.86
C ALA A 128 2.60 5.86 11.17
N VAL A 129 3.15 4.69 10.79
CA VAL A 129 2.36 3.59 10.25
C VAL A 129 2.19 2.52 11.34
N PRO A 130 0.96 2.09 11.68
CA PRO A 130 0.75 0.99 12.63
C PRO A 130 1.04 -0.36 11.96
N ASP A 131 2.21 -0.93 12.27
CA ASP A 131 2.62 -2.27 11.90
C ASP A 131 2.31 -3.22 13.05
N PHE A 132 1.84 -4.44 12.76
CA PHE A 132 1.35 -5.31 13.84
C PHE A 132 1.54 -6.81 13.61
N ILE A 133 1.97 -7.25 12.43
CA ILE A 133 2.33 -8.65 12.17
C ILE A 133 3.82 -8.77 12.41
N ASP A 134 4.19 -9.31 13.57
CA ASP A 134 5.57 -9.49 13.98
C ASP A 134 6.05 -10.89 13.63
N ILE A 135 7.07 -10.98 12.77
CA ILE A 135 7.76 -12.25 12.47
C ILE A 135 9.00 -12.34 13.33
N HIS A 136 9.04 -13.39 14.15
CA HIS A 136 10.12 -13.64 15.10
C HIS A 136 10.48 -15.13 15.17
N TYR A 137 11.63 -15.41 15.76
CA TYR A 137 12.01 -16.74 16.18
C TYR A 137 12.74 -16.65 17.54
N GLN A 138 12.18 -17.27 18.55
CA GLN A 138 12.60 -17.08 19.95
C GLN A 138 12.59 -15.60 20.36
N SER A 139 13.73 -15.03 20.77
CA SER A 139 13.88 -13.62 21.13
C SER A 139 14.29 -12.71 19.96
N PHE A 140 14.47 -13.26 18.76
CA PHE A 140 14.90 -12.49 17.60
C PHE A 140 13.68 -12.10 16.74
N HIS A 141 13.39 -10.79 16.67
CA HIS A 141 12.35 -10.22 15.84
C HIS A 141 12.97 -9.73 14.53
N TRP A 142 12.46 -10.21 13.38
CA TRP A 142 13.02 -9.86 12.08
C TRP A 142 12.44 -8.54 11.58
N PHE A 143 11.14 -8.49 11.42
CA PHE A 143 10.42 -7.28 10.99
C PHE A 143 8.94 -7.38 11.34
N THR A 144 8.35 -6.22 11.59
CA THR A 144 6.92 -6.05 11.79
C THR A 144 6.34 -5.33 10.58
N PHE A 145 5.17 -5.76 10.11
CA PHE A 145 4.48 -5.21 8.94
C PHE A 145 2.97 -5.25 9.12
N ASN A 146 2.23 -4.73 8.14
CA ASN A 146 0.77 -4.63 8.14
C ASN A 146 0.16 -5.21 6.86
N ILE A 147 -1.17 -5.17 6.74
CA ILE A 147 -1.89 -5.69 5.57
C ILE A 147 -1.54 -4.92 4.29
N ALA A 148 -1.34 -3.60 4.35
CA ALA A 148 -0.93 -2.81 3.20
C ALA A 148 0.41 -3.30 2.63
N ASP A 149 1.39 -3.60 3.48
CA ASP A 149 2.73 -4.07 3.07
C ASP A 149 2.66 -5.42 2.35
N ILE A 150 1.75 -6.31 2.77
CA ILE A 150 1.50 -7.59 2.07
C ILE A 150 1.06 -7.32 0.63
N PHE A 151 0.07 -6.45 0.42
CA PHE A 151 -0.44 -6.18 -0.93
C PHE A 151 0.55 -5.40 -1.79
N ILE A 152 1.32 -4.47 -1.21
CA ILE A 152 2.42 -3.78 -1.91
C ILE A 152 3.45 -4.80 -2.39
N THR A 153 3.92 -5.66 -1.49
CA THR A 153 4.96 -6.67 -1.79
C THR A 153 4.46 -7.66 -2.84
N LEU A 154 3.27 -8.23 -2.66
CA LEU A 154 2.67 -9.16 -3.62
C LEU A 154 2.48 -8.50 -4.99
N GLY A 155 1.95 -7.28 -5.04
CA GLY A 155 1.76 -6.55 -6.29
C GLY A 155 3.08 -6.32 -7.04
N ILE A 156 4.13 -5.88 -6.33
CA ILE A 156 5.47 -5.67 -6.91
C ILE A 156 6.06 -6.99 -7.39
N MET A 157 6.00 -8.06 -6.58
CA MET A 157 6.51 -9.38 -6.96
C MET A 157 5.82 -9.93 -8.21
N MET A 158 4.50 -9.77 -8.31
CA MET A 158 3.74 -10.21 -9.49
C MET A 158 4.08 -9.38 -10.74
N ILE A 159 4.30 -8.07 -10.62
CA ILE A 159 4.75 -7.21 -11.72
C ILE A 159 6.11 -7.69 -12.22
N LEU A 160 7.08 -7.85 -11.31
CA LEU A 160 8.43 -8.30 -11.65
C LEU A 160 8.43 -9.71 -12.29
N THR A 161 7.68 -10.63 -11.71
CA THR A 161 7.55 -12.00 -12.25
C THR A 161 6.96 -11.97 -13.65
N LYS A 162 5.90 -11.20 -13.86
CA LYS A 162 5.30 -11.03 -15.19
C LYS A 162 6.32 -10.51 -16.19
N ASP A 163 7.07 -9.46 -15.85
CA ASP A 163 8.02 -8.85 -16.78
C ASP A 163 9.18 -9.79 -17.12
N LEU A 164 9.68 -10.56 -16.15
CA LEU A 164 10.75 -11.52 -16.36
C LEU A 164 10.33 -12.71 -17.25
N PHE A 165 9.13 -13.25 -17.06
CA PHE A 165 8.73 -14.48 -17.72
C PHE A 165 7.89 -14.28 -19.00
N PHE A 166 7.16 -13.17 -19.14
CA PHE A 166 6.22 -12.97 -20.24
C PHE A 166 6.61 -11.86 -21.23
N ASN A 167 7.64 -11.03 -20.92
CA ASN A 167 8.12 -10.02 -21.86
C ASN A 167 9.42 -10.41 -22.59
N ASN A 168 10.12 -11.47 -22.19
CA ASN A 168 11.33 -11.95 -22.87
C ASN A 168 11.06 -12.56 -24.25
N ASP A 169 9.85 -13.02 -24.54
CA ASP A 169 9.50 -13.63 -25.85
C ASP A 169 9.35 -12.62 -27.00
N LYS A 170 9.54 -11.32 -26.75
CA LYS A 170 9.46 -10.30 -27.80
C LYS A 170 10.81 -9.88 -28.40
N ASN A 171 11.90 -10.39 -27.87
CA ASN A 171 13.28 -10.06 -28.31
C ASN A 171 14.07 -11.27 -28.84
N SER A 172 13.39 -12.39 -29.12
CA SER A 172 13.95 -13.56 -29.80
C SER A 172 13.44 -13.68 -31.23
#